data_cdda7d1411b1da249d7195bbcc6c1f79
#
_entry.id   cdda7d1411b1da249d7195bbcc6c1f79
#
_cell.length_a   1.000
_cell.length_b   1.000
_cell.length_c   1.000
_cell.angle_alpha   90.00
_cell.angle_beta   90.00
_cell.angle_gamma   90.00
#
_symmetry.space_group_name_H-M   'P 1'
#
loop_
_entity.id
_entity.type
_entity.pdbx_description
1 polymer ?
#
loop_
_entity_poly.entity_id
_entity_poly.type
_entity_poly.pdbx_seq_one_letter_code
_entity_poly.pdbx_strand_id
1 'polypeptide(L)'
;RRQRQMCIRDSKRAEHIWMCRNIQGTTNRSMCIRAFWLYGDMTGQTGAESMAMSCPTLNAANMYERQGEDGIYYPIDDPRSGYQFDPEHAFVRRDPRFYNNILIPGDEWGTYKDGAPHYIRLWVGCSAYNQYLTNSNTNARELSGFMCRKFLWPEANQKHTGSTSGAVTYIGKIAQTVFIRVSQLYLDFAEASFEATGSATAKVEGCDMSAVEALNLIRKRIGVTNLPSDIVNDPVKFREAYRRERGVELMFEHHRWWDLRRWMIMHEVFKAPFPLKGVRFHPVGSYGDKAGNYTRPASFMYEEFEMTKEVRNFSNMRNYWYPLPQHDVDALRNLKQNPGW
;
A
#
# COMPACT_ATOMS: atom_id res chain seq x y z
N ARG A 1 -4.63 22.94 0.49
CA ARG A 1 -3.54 22.72 -0.48
C ARG A 1 -3.70 21.32 -1.01
N ARG A 2 -4.34 21.16 -2.16
CA ARG A 2 -4.44 19.90 -2.91
C ARG A 2 -3.04 19.53 -3.38
N GLN A 3 -2.30 18.90 -2.53
CA GLN A 3 -1.01 18.36 -2.90
C GLN A 3 -1.25 17.22 -3.88
N ARG A 4 -0.69 17.40 -5.05
CA ARG A 4 -0.64 16.52 -6.19
C ARG A 4 -0.83 15.06 -5.80
N GLN A 5 -2.00 14.52 -6.06
CA GLN A 5 -2.20 13.08 -6.11
C GLN A 5 -1.27 12.58 -7.21
N MET A 6 -0.16 12.05 -6.73
CA MET A 6 0.97 11.73 -7.56
C MET A 6 0.64 10.61 -8.53
N CYS A 7 1.04 10.86 -9.72
CA CYS A 7 1.50 9.93 -10.74
C CYS A 7 0.47 9.14 -11.52
N ILE A 8 -0.53 8.56 -10.89
CA ILE A 8 -1.51 7.76 -11.62
C ILE A 8 -2.63 8.64 -12.20
N ARG A 9 -2.91 9.77 -11.57
CA ARG A 9 -3.97 10.70 -12.02
C ARG A 9 -3.44 11.85 -12.89
N ASP A 10 -2.28 12.39 -12.55
CA ASP A 10 -1.69 13.57 -13.19
C ASP A 10 -0.55 13.23 -14.14
N SER A 11 -0.30 11.95 -14.42
CA SER A 11 0.77 11.63 -15.33
C SER A 11 0.42 12.19 -16.72
N LYS A 12 0.93 13.34 -16.95
CA LYS A 12 1.31 13.72 -18.29
C LYS A 12 2.30 12.67 -18.75
N ARG A 13 1.81 11.50 -19.11
CA ARG A 13 2.45 10.35 -19.79
C ARG A 13 3.97 10.10 -19.61
N ALA A 14 4.71 11.07 -19.06
CA ALA A 14 6.16 11.04 -18.93
C ALA A 14 6.70 10.06 -17.89
N GLU A 15 5.88 9.64 -16.94
CA GLU A 15 6.30 8.70 -15.89
C GLU A 15 5.95 7.23 -16.21
N HIS A 16 5.02 6.98 -17.12
CA HIS A 16 4.62 5.63 -17.49
C HIS A 16 5.39 5.15 -18.73
N ILE A 17 6.12 4.06 -18.59
CA ILE A 17 6.86 3.45 -19.70
C ILE A 17 5.98 2.42 -20.39
N TRP A 18 5.28 1.60 -19.61
CA TRP A 18 4.36 0.62 -20.11
C TRP A 18 3.09 0.56 -19.28
N MET A 19 1.96 0.73 -19.95
CA MET A 19 0.63 0.70 -19.32
C MET A 19 -0.37 -0.03 -20.20
N CYS A 20 -1.37 -0.63 -19.56
CA CYS A 20 -2.56 -1.13 -20.23
C CYS A 20 -3.70 -0.11 -20.06
N ARG A 21 -4.30 0.32 -21.17
CA ARG A 21 -5.54 1.08 -21.16
C ARG A 21 -6.71 0.12 -21.11
N ASN A 22 -7.51 0.20 -20.06
CA ASN A 22 -8.80 -0.47 -20.08
C ASN A 22 -9.73 0.25 -21.06
N ILE A 23 -10.27 -0.48 -22.05
CA ILE A 23 -11.16 0.08 -23.06
C ILE A 23 -12.53 0.26 -22.42
N GLN A 24 -13.09 1.45 -22.59
CA GLN A 24 -14.45 1.80 -22.15
C GLN A 24 -15.47 0.94 -22.93
N GLY A 25 -16.45 0.36 -22.25
CA GLY A 25 -17.59 -0.29 -22.89
C GLY A 25 -17.69 -1.81 -22.73
N THR A 26 -16.74 -2.46 -22.12
CA THR A 26 -16.89 -3.86 -21.76
C THR A 26 -17.31 -3.99 -20.30
N THR A 27 -18.30 -4.83 -20.05
CA THR A 27 -18.76 -5.26 -18.73
C THR A 27 -17.67 -6.01 -17.94
N ASN A 28 -16.47 -6.12 -18.50
CA ASN A 28 -15.31 -6.72 -17.85
C ASN A 28 -14.76 -5.76 -16.80
N ARG A 29 -15.36 -5.87 -15.66
CA ARG A 29 -14.89 -5.34 -14.38
C ARG A 29 -13.44 -5.75 -14.21
N SER A 30 -12.53 -4.81 -14.30
CA SER A 30 -11.13 -5.08 -14.02
C SER A 30 -11.01 -5.63 -12.59
N MET A 31 -10.88 -6.93 -12.47
CA MET A 31 -10.83 -7.63 -11.18
C MET A 31 -9.73 -7.08 -10.27
N CYS A 32 -8.64 -6.58 -10.87
CA CYS A 32 -7.52 -5.98 -10.15
C CYS A 32 -7.93 -4.75 -9.32
N ILE A 33 -8.87 -3.94 -9.82
CA ILE A 33 -9.29 -2.72 -9.13
C ILE A 33 -10.33 -3.03 -8.06
N ARG A 34 -11.18 -4.04 -8.26
CA ARG A 34 -12.17 -4.45 -7.26
C ARG A 34 -11.55 -4.86 -5.93
N ALA A 35 -10.38 -5.45 -5.95
CA ALA A 35 -9.66 -5.84 -4.74
C ALA A 35 -9.27 -4.66 -3.86
N PHE A 36 -9.11 -3.47 -4.45
CA PHE A 36 -8.75 -2.25 -3.73
C PHE A 36 -9.97 -1.40 -3.35
N TRP A 37 -11.16 -1.72 -3.87
CA TRP A 37 -12.33 -0.89 -3.61
C TRP A 37 -12.74 -0.91 -2.15
N LEU A 38 -13.19 0.26 -1.73
CA LEU A 38 -13.73 0.46 -0.40
C LEU A 38 -15.10 -0.21 -0.30
N TYR A 39 -15.40 -0.80 0.84
CA TYR A 39 -16.72 -1.30 1.13
C TYR A 39 -17.73 -0.13 1.12
N GLY A 40 -18.87 -0.30 0.45
CA GLY A 40 -19.78 0.83 0.17
C GLY A 40 -20.28 1.58 1.38
N ASP A 41 -20.57 0.87 2.44
CA ASP A 41 -21.04 1.50 3.67
C ASP A 41 -19.97 2.29 4.42
N MET A 42 -18.69 1.99 4.19
CA MET A 42 -17.59 2.79 4.75
C MET A 42 -17.53 4.20 4.18
N THR A 43 -18.05 4.40 2.98
CA THR A 43 -18.10 5.69 2.30
C THR A 43 -19.48 6.35 2.38
N GLY A 44 -20.45 5.76 3.08
CA GLY A 44 -21.83 6.24 3.11
C GLY A 44 -22.64 5.96 1.83
N GLN A 45 -22.10 5.14 0.92
CA GLN A 45 -22.76 4.75 -0.31
C GLN A 45 -23.34 3.34 -0.19
N THR A 46 -24.65 3.21 -0.36
CA THR A 46 -25.30 1.89 -0.32
C THR A 46 -24.99 1.09 -1.58
N GLY A 47 -24.67 -0.18 -1.42
CA GLY A 47 -24.61 -1.16 -2.49
C GLY A 47 -23.32 -1.17 -3.33
N ALA A 48 -22.19 -0.75 -2.79
CA ALA A 48 -20.92 -1.02 -3.42
C ALA A 48 -20.57 -2.51 -3.29
N GLU A 49 -20.23 -3.13 -4.40
CA GLU A 49 -19.87 -4.55 -4.47
C GLU A 49 -18.42 -4.82 -4.07
N SER A 50 -17.83 -3.97 -3.26
CA SER A 50 -16.43 -4.06 -2.89
C SER A 50 -16.26 -4.80 -1.57
N MET A 51 -15.26 -5.66 -1.53
CA MET A 51 -14.94 -6.48 -0.37
C MET A 51 -13.74 -5.96 0.42
N ALA A 52 -13.20 -4.78 0.08
CA ALA A 52 -12.00 -4.22 0.71
C ALA A 52 -10.89 -5.27 0.91
N MET A 53 -10.57 -6.01 -0.15
CA MET A 53 -9.71 -7.20 -0.05
C MET A 53 -8.24 -6.86 0.16
N SER A 54 -7.81 -5.65 -0.17
CA SER A 54 -6.42 -5.22 -0.10
C SER A 54 -6.26 -4.17 0.99
N CYS A 55 -6.27 -4.62 2.24
CA CYS A 55 -6.03 -3.77 3.40
C CYS A 55 -4.55 -3.87 3.80
N PRO A 56 -3.81 -2.75 3.83
CA PRO A 56 -2.45 -2.76 4.37
C PRO A 56 -2.47 -3.04 5.87
N THR A 57 -1.47 -3.76 6.36
CA THR A 57 -1.28 -4.00 7.80
C THR A 57 -0.51 -2.84 8.43
N LEU A 58 -0.49 -2.76 9.76
CA LEU A 58 0.39 -1.83 10.47
C LEU A 58 1.87 -2.10 10.14
N ASN A 59 2.25 -3.37 9.91
CA ASN A 59 3.61 -3.72 9.47
C ASN A 59 3.96 -3.02 8.14
N ALA A 60 3.02 -2.96 7.19
CA ALA A 60 3.21 -2.25 5.93
C ALA A 60 3.20 -0.72 6.12
N ALA A 61 2.32 -0.20 6.97
CA ALA A 61 2.27 1.21 7.33
C ALA A 61 3.57 1.68 8.01
N ASN A 62 4.20 0.81 8.77
CA ASN A 62 5.45 1.08 9.47
C ASN A 62 6.70 1.03 8.58
N MET A 63 6.57 0.63 7.32
CA MET A 63 7.65 0.83 6.34
C MET A 63 7.86 2.29 5.96
N TYR A 64 6.84 3.14 6.11
CA TYR A 64 6.94 4.57 5.84
C TYR A 64 7.73 5.27 6.95
N GLU A 65 8.72 6.03 6.56
CA GLU A 65 9.56 6.78 7.49
C GLU A 65 8.77 7.85 8.27
N ARG A 66 9.35 8.32 9.35
CA ARG A 66 8.85 9.45 10.13
C ARG A 66 9.90 10.54 10.19
N GLN A 67 9.45 11.79 10.09
CA GLN A 67 10.31 12.95 10.23
C GLN A 67 10.68 13.18 11.70
N GLY A 68 11.98 13.15 11.99
CA GLY A 68 12.55 13.48 13.28
C GLY A 68 12.43 14.97 13.64
N GLU A 69 12.86 15.35 14.83
CA GLU A 69 12.85 16.74 15.29
C GLU A 69 13.80 17.63 14.47
N ASP A 70 14.84 17.05 13.91
CA ASP A 70 15.79 17.69 13.00
C ASP A 70 15.26 17.90 11.58
N GLY A 71 14.03 17.48 11.29
CA GLY A 71 13.41 17.58 9.99
C GLY A 71 13.82 16.49 8.99
N ILE A 72 14.69 15.57 9.37
CA ILE A 72 15.16 14.45 8.54
C ILE A 72 14.21 13.27 8.71
N TYR A 73 14.01 12.53 7.61
CA TYR A 73 13.18 11.32 7.63
C TYR A 73 14.02 10.09 7.97
N TYR A 74 13.54 9.33 8.93
CA TYR A 74 14.17 8.10 9.43
C TYR A 74 13.16 6.93 9.45
N PRO A 75 13.64 5.70 9.34
CA PRO A 75 12.84 4.53 9.69
C PRO A 75 12.22 4.67 11.08
N ILE A 76 11.04 4.10 11.29
CA ILE A 76 10.35 4.25 12.58
C ILE A 76 11.05 3.53 13.74
N ASP A 77 11.87 2.53 13.44
CA ASP A 77 12.72 1.80 14.37
C ASP A 77 14.08 2.50 14.66
N ASP A 78 14.39 3.57 13.92
CA ASP A 78 15.53 4.42 14.22
C ASP A 78 15.18 5.39 15.37
N PRO A 79 15.95 5.45 16.46
CA PRO A 79 15.66 6.37 17.58
C PRO A 79 15.52 7.84 17.19
N ARG A 80 16.21 8.28 16.13
CA ARG A 80 16.15 9.66 15.62
C ARG A 80 14.79 10.02 15.02
N SER A 81 14.01 9.02 14.62
CA SER A 81 12.63 9.25 14.20
C SER A 81 11.76 9.80 15.32
N GLY A 82 12.16 9.57 16.58
CA GLY A 82 11.36 9.86 17.77
C GLY A 82 10.02 9.12 17.77
N TYR A 83 9.90 8.01 17.01
CA TYR A 83 8.66 7.26 16.96
C TYR A 83 8.48 6.44 18.23
N GLN A 84 7.40 6.72 18.90
CA GLN A 84 6.77 5.82 19.87
C GLN A 84 5.30 5.74 19.47
N PHE A 85 4.68 4.59 19.67
CA PHE A 85 3.26 4.49 19.40
C PHE A 85 2.51 5.40 20.38
N ASP A 86 1.91 6.44 19.82
CA ASP A 86 1.09 7.40 20.57
C ASP A 86 -0.37 7.10 20.29
N PRO A 87 -1.17 6.71 21.32
CA PRO A 87 -2.60 6.44 21.14
C PRO A 87 -3.42 7.62 20.62
N GLU A 88 -2.92 8.83 20.68
CA GLU A 88 -3.60 10.02 20.18
C GLU A 88 -3.06 10.51 18.84
N HIS A 89 -1.78 10.24 18.54
CA HIS A 89 -1.08 10.82 17.39
C HIS A 89 -0.24 9.81 16.60
N ALA A 90 -0.70 8.56 16.47
CA ALA A 90 0.06 7.43 15.92
C ALA A 90 0.63 7.67 14.50
N PHE A 91 -0.02 8.53 13.69
CA PHE A 91 0.31 8.68 12.28
C PHE A 91 0.79 10.08 11.89
N VAL A 92 1.27 10.87 12.84
CA VAL A 92 1.81 12.20 12.56
C VAL A 92 3.22 12.15 11.99
N ARG A 93 3.58 13.12 11.15
CA ARG A 93 4.93 13.32 10.59
C ARG A 93 5.46 12.16 9.76
N ARG A 94 4.57 11.34 9.17
CA ARG A 94 4.95 10.23 8.30
C ARG A 94 5.38 10.74 6.92
N ASP A 95 6.13 9.91 6.22
CA ASP A 95 6.41 10.08 4.79
C ASP A 95 5.13 10.47 4.03
N PRO A 96 5.14 11.50 3.18
CA PRO A 96 3.96 11.95 2.46
C PRO A 96 3.25 10.86 1.66
N ARG A 97 3.96 9.82 1.22
CA ARG A 97 3.38 8.67 0.52
C ARG A 97 2.45 7.85 1.41
N PHE A 98 2.66 7.85 2.73
CA PHE A 98 1.73 7.20 3.65
C PHE A 98 0.30 7.72 3.43
N TYR A 99 0.12 9.03 3.47
CA TYR A 99 -1.19 9.66 3.31
C TYR A 99 -1.76 9.56 1.89
N ASN A 100 -0.90 9.32 0.89
CA ASN A 100 -1.31 9.14 -0.49
C ASN A 100 -1.68 7.71 -0.84
N ASN A 101 -1.10 6.73 -0.14
CA ASN A 101 -1.26 5.31 -0.43
C ASN A 101 -2.25 4.61 0.51
N ILE A 102 -2.42 5.12 1.72
CA ILE A 102 -3.21 4.50 2.79
C ILE A 102 -4.31 5.46 3.23
N LEU A 103 -5.52 4.94 3.36
CA LEU A 103 -6.63 5.60 4.01
C LEU A 103 -6.75 5.12 5.45
N ILE A 104 -6.99 6.06 6.33
CA ILE A 104 -7.32 5.79 7.73
C ILE A 104 -8.77 6.22 8.04
N PRO A 105 -9.41 5.63 9.06
CA PRO A 105 -10.71 6.06 9.52
C PRO A 105 -10.75 7.57 9.84
N GLY A 106 -11.79 8.22 9.34
CA GLY A 106 -11.95 9.68 9.47
C GLY A 106 -11.31 10.50 8.35
N ASP A 107 -10.55 9.89 7.44
CA ASP A 107 -10.11 10.59 6.23
C ASP A 107 -11.28 11.02 5.37
N GLU A 108 -11.18 12.22 4.81
CA GLU A 108 -12.17 12.71 3.85
C GLU A 108 -12.04 11.96 2.53
N TRP A 109 -13.18 11.49 2.02
CA TRP A 109 -13.29 10.72 0.80
C TRP A 109 -14.31 11.31 -0.18
N GLY A 110 -14.05 12.53 -0.64
CA GLY A 110 -14.96 13.24 -1.55
C GLY A 110 -16.17 13.87 -0.87
N THR A 111 -17.19 14.19 -1.66
CA THR A 111 -18.39 14.91 -1.19
C THR A 111 -19.66 14.20 -1.60
N TYR A 112 -20.71 14.35 -0.82
CA TYR A 112 -22.08 13.98 -1.18
C TYR A 112 -22.65 14.91 -2.26
N LYS A 113 -23.82 14.56 -2.81
CA LYS A 113 -24.51 15.41 -3.79
C LYS A 113 -24.90 16.79 -3.25
N ASP A 114 -25.13 16.90 -1.95
CA ASP A 114 -25.40 18.13 -1.20
C ASP A 114 -24.14 18.94 -0.88
N GLY A 115 -22.97 18.45 -1.28
CA GLY A 115 -21.67 19.08 -1.00
C GLY A 115 -21.06 18.75 0.35
N ALA A 116 -21.75 17.98 1.19
CA ALA A 116 -21.19 17.55 2.48
C ALA A 116 -20.03 16.58 2.30
N PRO A 117 -18.98 16.63 3.13
CA PRO A 117 -17.85 15.72 3.01
C PRO A 117 -18.22 14.28 3.40
N HIS A 118 -17.73 13.32 2.61
CA HIS A 118 -17.73 11.92 2.99
C HIS A 118 -16.48 11.60 3.80
N TYR A 119 -16.62 10.72 4.80
CA TYR A 119 -15.50 10.21 5.59
C TYR A 119 -15.40 8.71 5.51
N ILE A 120 -14.18 8.19 5.61
CA ILE A 120 -13.93 6.75 5.74
C ILE A 120 -14.44 6.29 7.11
N ARG A 121 -15.55 5.55 7.13
CA ARG A 121 -16.21 5.06 8.32
C ARG A 121 -15.75 3.63 8.62
N LEU A 122 -14.65 3.51 9.34
CA LEU A 122 -14.06 2.23 9.75
C LEU A 122 -13.61 2.25 11.21
N TRP A 123 -14.16 3.16 12.01
CA TRP A 123 -13.88 3.19 13.44
C TRP A 123 -14.77 2.25 14.22
N VAL A 124 -14.30 1.83 15.38
CA VAL A 124 -15.01 0.90 16.27
C VAL A 124 -16.38 1.44 16.63
N GLY A 125 -17.40 0.62 16.48
CA GLY A 125 -18.77 0.93 16.84
C GLY A 125 -19.59 1.64 15.77
N CYS A 126 -19.01 2.09 14.66
CA CYS A 126 -19.82 2.62 13.55
C CYS A 126 -20.55 1.50 12.79
N SER A 127 -21.66 1.84 12.12
CA SER A 127 -22.49 0.87 11.40
C SER A 127 -21.71 0.11 10.31
N ALA A 128 -20.86 0.81 9.57
CA ALA A 128 -20.05 0.23 8.53
C ALA A 128 -19.01 -0.76 9.07
N TYR A 129 -18.38 -0.47 10.20
CA TYR A 129 -17.47 -1.38 10.88
C TYR A 129 -18.19 -2.64 11.36
N ASN A 130 -19.34 -2.48 12.03
CA ASN A 130 -20.14 -3.60 12.53
C ASN A 130 -20.68 -4.46 11.39
N GLN A 131 -21.17 -3.85 10.32
CA GLN A 131 -21.66 -4.56 9.14
C GLN A 131 -20.54 -5.34 8.45
N TYR A 132 -19.33 -4.80 8.35
CA TYR A 132 -18.19 -5.53 7.82
C TYR A 132 -17.87 -6.77 8.66
N LEU A 133 -17.87 -6.65 9.99
CA LEU A 133 -17.61 -7.78 10.89
C LEU A 133 -18.65 -8.89 10.82
N THR A 134 -19.90 -8.53 10.51
CA THR A 134 -21.04 -9.49 10.46
C THR A 134 -21.33 -10.04 9.07
N ASN A 135 -20.75 -9.45 8.01
CA ASN A 135 -20.98 -9.87 6.65
C ASN A 135 -20.39 -11.28 6.40
N SER A 136 -21.21 -12.21 5.91
CA SER A 136 -20.81 -13.60 5.66
C SER A 136 -19.64 -13.75 4.69
N ASN A 137 -19.45 -12.78 3.78
CA ASN A 137 -18.35 -12.78 2.82
C ASN A 137 -17.06 -12.19 3.41
N THR A 138 -17.13 -11.49 4.55
CA THR A 138 -16.01 -10.79 5.18
C THR A 138 -15.73 -11.24 6.61
N ASN A 139 -16.65 -11.97 7.25
CA ASN A 139 -16.55 -12.41 8.64
C ASN A 139 -15.35 -13.31 8.94
N ALA A 140 -14.77 -13.94 7.92
CA ALA A 140 -13.56 -14.73 8.05
C ALA A 140 -12.27 -13.88 8.07
N ARG A 141 -12.38 -12.58 7.86
CA ARG A 141 -11.25 -11.66 7.76
C ARG A 141 -11.20 -10.74 8.96
N GLU A 142 -10.02 -10.34 9.31
CA GLU A 142 -9.77 -9.35 10.35
C GLU A 142 -9.38 -8.02 9.68
N LEU A 143 -10.05 -6.94 10.08
CA LEU A 143 -9.73 -5.60 9.58
C LEU A 143 -8.44 -5.11 10.22
N SER A 144 -7.48 -4.72 9.38
CA SER A 144 -6.25 -4.07 9.86
C SER A 144 -6.45 -2.64 10.36
N GLY A 145 -7.61 -2.04 10.10
CA GLY A 145 -7.89 -0.64 10.35
C GLY A 145 -7.52 0.30 9.21
N PHE A 146 -6.80 -0.18 8.22
CA PHE A 146 -6.34 0.58 7.07
C PHE A 146 -7.00 0.14 5.77
N MET A 147 -7.06 1.06 4.82
CA MET A 147 -7.55 0.80 3.47
C MET A 147 -6.53 1.30 2.44
N CYS A 148 -6.53 0.69 1.26
CA CYS A 148 -5.72 1.18 0.14
C CYS A 148 -6.33 2.44 -0.45
N ARG A 149 -5.52 3.50 -0.60
CA ARG A 149 -5.90 4.74 -1.30
C ARG A 149 -5.34 4.79 -2.71
N LYS A 150 -4.15 4.24 -2.89
CA LYS A 150 -3.49 4.20 -4.20
C LYS A 150 -4.43 3.59 -5.23
N PHE A 151 -4.48 3.98 -6.44
CA PHE A 151 -5.41 3.53 -7.49
C PHE A 151 -6.89 3.92 -7.31
N LEU A 152 -7.27 4.50 -6.18
CA LEU A 152 -8.64 4.91 -5.92
C LEU A 152 -8.77 6.43 -5.93
N TRP A 153 -9.92 6.88 -6.35
CA TRP A 153 -10.33 8.28 -6.24
C TRP A 153 -11.85 8.32 -5.96
N PRO A 154 -12.32 9.36 -5.27
CA PRO A 154 -13.70 9.39 -4.80
C PRO A 154 -14.73 9.20 -5.90
N GLU A 155 -14.52 9.80 -7.06
CA GLU A 155 -15.47 9.75 -8.18
C GLU A 155 -15.56 8.35 -8.82
N ALA A 156 -14.50 7.54 -8.73
CA ALA A 156 -14.53 6.16 -9.23
C ALA A 156 -15.26 5.20 -8.31
N ASN A 157 -15.30 5.53 -7.03
CA ASN A 157 -15.95 4.69 -6.01
C ASN A 157 -17.43 5.08 -5.79
N GLN A 158 -17.96 6.03 -6.56
CA GLN A 158 -19.37 6.43 -6.46
C GLN A 158 -20.28 5.45 -7.19
N LYS A 159 -21.31 4.98 -6.50
CA LYS A 159 -22.40 4.24 -7.13
C LYS A 159 -23.23 5.18 -7.97
N HIS A 160 -23.43 4.88 -9.23
CA HIS A 160 -24.37 5.60 -10.06
C HIS A 160 -25.80 5.24 -9.66
N THR A 161 -26.53 6.20 -9.11
CA THR A 161 -27.98 6.07 -8.89
C THR A 161 -28.68 6.14 -10.25
N GLY A 162 -29.15 5.02 -10.76
CA GLY A 162 -29.92 4.97 -12.03
C GLY A 162 -30.03 3.60 -12.65
N SER A 163 -29.29 2.62 -12.20
CA SER A 163 -29.42 1.25 -12.70
C SER A 163 -30.25 0.41 -11.74
N THR A 164 -31.43 0.02 -12.18
CA THR A 164 -32.29 -0.97 -11.51
C THR A 164 -31.70 -2.40 -11.53
N SER A 165 -30.61 -2.60 -12.25
CA SER A 165 -29.97 -3.91 -12.45
C SER A 165 -28.73 -4.17 -11.58
N GLY A 166 -28.42 -3.33 -10.61
CA GLY A 166 -27.24 -3.53 -9.74
C GLY A 166 -25.89 -3.37 -10.44
N ALA A 167 -25.86 -3.05 -11.73
CA ALA A 167 -24.64 -2.80 -12.45
C ALA A 167 -24.04 -1.45 -12.03
N VAL A 168 -22.86 -1.47 -11.48
CA VAL A 168 -22.10 -0.25 -11.16
C VAL A 168 -21.59 0.31 -12.48
N THR A 169 -22.22 1.39 -12.97
CA THR A 169 -21.73 2.08 -14.16
C THR A 169 -20.65 3.06 -13.73
N TYR A 170 -19.40 2.77 -14.08
CA TYR A 170 -18.27 3.64 -13.80
C TYR A 170 -18.30 4.81 -14.76
N ILE A 171 -18.56 6.01 -14.23
CA ILE A 171 -18.52 7.21 -15.05
C ILE A 171 -17.09 7.69 -15.21
N GLY A 172 -16.61 7.60 -16.43
CA GLY A 172 -15.69 8.55 -17.04
C GLY A 172 -14.22 8.46 -16.71
N LYS A 173 -13.77 7.63 -15.75
CA LYS A 173 -12.35 7.52 -15.47
C LYS A 173 -11.93 6.07 -15.35
N ILE A 174 -11.22 5.61 -16.35
CA ILE A 174 -10.71 4.26 -16.43
C ILE A 174 -9.39 4.22 -15.66
N ALA A 175 -9.30 3.34 -14.67
CA ALA A 175 -8.03 3.05 -14.06
C ALA A 175 -7.10 2.42 -15.10
N GLN A 176 -5.92 2.98 -15.23
CA GLN A 176 -4.88 2.44 -16.08
C GLN A 176 -3.99 1.54 -15.23
N THR A 177 -3.74 0.33 -15.70
CA THR A 177 -2.76 -0.55 -15.05
C THR A 177 -1.39 -0.19 -15.59
N VAL A 178 -0.54 0.33 -14.70
CA VAL A 178 0.85 0.64 -15.02
C VAL A 178 1.69 -0.59 -14.68
N PHE A 179 2.41 -1.10 -15.67
CA PHE A 179 3.32 -2.23 -15.49
C PHE A 179 4.75 -1.79 -15.20
N ILE A 180 5.21 -0.74 -15.88
CA ILE A 180 6.56 -0.19 -15.70
C ILE A 180 6.47 1.33 -15.69
N ARG A 181 7.13 1.95 -14.71
CA ARG A 181 7.23 3.40 -14.58
C ARG A 181 8.65 3.84 -14.23
N VAL A 182 8.95 5.11 -14.48
CA VAL A 182 10.30 5.67 -14.34
C VAL A 182 10.86 5.48 -12.93
N SER A 183 10.05 5.63 -11.88
CA SER A 183 10.52 5.40 -10.51
C SER A 183 11.06 3.98 -10.30
N GLN A 184 10.45 2.98 -10.95
CA GLN A 184 10.93 1.61 -10.89
C GLN A 184 12.34 1.50 -11.49
N LEU A 185 12.60 2.16 -12.61
CA LEU A 185 13.94 2.13 -13.24
C LEU A 185 15.02 2.74 -12.34
N TYR A 186 14.70 3.86 -11.65
CA TYR A 186 15.64 4.42 -10.68
C TYR A 186 15.91 3.48 -9.50
N LEU A 187 14.88 2.76 -9.03
CA LEU A 187 15.04 1.78 -7.97
C LEU A 187 15.84 0.55 -8.43
N ASP A 188 15.57 0.06 -9.64
CA ASP A 188 16.31 -1.05 -10.24
C ASP A 188 17.78 -0.66 -10.45
N PHE A 189 18.04 0.55 -10.94
CA PHE A 189 19.38 1.09 -11.11
C PHE A 189 20.12 1.24 -9.78
N ALA A 190 19.46 1.80 -8.76
CA ALA A 190 20.08 1.99 -7.45
C ALA A 190 20.50 0.66 -6.82
N GLU A 191 19.64 -0.35 -6.90
CA GLU A 191 19.93 -1.70 -6.43
C GLU A 191 21.09 -2.31 -7.22
N ALA A 192 21.00 -2.34 -8.57
CA ALA A 192 22.00 -2.95 -9.42
C ALA A 192 23.39 -2.29 -9.27
N SER A 193 23.44 -0.95 -9.24
CA SER A 193 24.69 -0.20 -9.07
C SER A 193 25.33 -0.48 -7.70
N PHE A 194 24.53 -0.50 -6.63
CA PHE A 194 25.02 -0.80 -5.30
C PHE A 194 25.53 -2.25 -5.19
N GLU A 195 24.78 -3.21 -5.67
CA GLU A 195 25.19 -4.61 -5.58
C GLU A 195 26.41 -4.92 -6.46
N ALA A 196 26.60 -4.19 -7.56
CA ALA A 196 27.79 -4.31 -8.42
C ALA A 196 29.05 -3.69 -7.80
N THR A 197 28.92 -2.58 -7.07
CA THR A 197 30.07 -1.81 -6.58
C THR A 197 30.34 -2.01 -5.07
N GLY A 198 29.34 -2.48 -4.32
CA GLY A 198 29.37 -2.51 -2.85
C GLY A 198 29.32 -1.13 -2.20
N SER A 199 29.10 -0.07 -2.96
CA SER A 199 29.13 1.31 -2.50
C SER A 199 27.91 2.10 -2.98
N ALA A 200 27.30 2.88 -2.09
CA ALA A 200 26.18 3.74 -2.43
C ALA A 200 26.57 4.94 -3.31
N THR A 201 27.82 5.36 -3.25
CA THR A 201 28.33 6.56 -3.92
C THR A 201 29.18 6.28 -5.15
N ALA A 202 29.66 5.04 -5.31
CA ALA A 202 30.41 4.67 -6.51
C ALA A 202 29.51 4.70 -7.75
N LYS A 203 30.09 5.11 -8.86
CA LYS A 203 29.44 5.09 -10.18
C LYS A 203 29.90 3.87 -10.95
N VAL A 204 28.97 3.21 -11.61
CA VAL A 204 29.28 2.12 -12.56
C VAL A 204 29.80 2.74 -13.84
N GLU A 205 30.75 2.08 -14.50
CA GLU A 205 31.31 2.52 -15.77
C GLU A 205 30.21 2.80 -16.80
N GLY A 206 30.29 3.95 -17.45
CA GLY A 206 29.29 4.41 -18.42
C GLY A 206 28.04 5.02 -17.80
N CYS A 207 27.96 5.15 -16.47
CA CYS A 207 26.83 5.77 -15.77
C CYS A 207 27.27 7.04 -15.03
N ASP A 208 26.54 8.12 -15.24
CA ASP A 208 26.82 9.43 -14.58
C ASP A 208 26.20 9.54 -13.18
N MET A 209 25.43 8.53 -12.76
CA MET A 209 24.67 8.52 -11.52
C MET A 209 25.13 7.39 -10.60
N SER A 210 25.16 7.64 -9.30
CA SER A 210 25.38 6.63 -8.26
C SER A 210 24.05 6.08 -7.70
N ALA A 211 24.12 4.98 -6.94
CA ALA A 211 22.96 4.37 -6.32
C ALA A 211 22.20 5.34 -5.40
N VAL A 212 22.92 6.09 -4.56
CA VAL A 212 22.28 7.05 -3.63
C VAL A 212 21.67 8.24 -4.35
N GLU A 213 22.27 8.70 -5.44
CA GLU A 213 21.69 9.78 -6.24
C GLU A 213 20.35 9.36 -6.86
N ALA A 214 20.27 8.14 -7.38
CA ALA A 214 19.03 7.59 -7.92
C ALA A 214 17.91 7.50 -6.86
N LEU A 215 18.22 7.02 -5.66
CA LEU A 215 17.25 6.99 -4.56
C LEU A 215 16.82 8.39 -4.13
N ASN A 216 17.77 9.31 -4.01
CA ASN A 216 17.48 10.68 -3.58
C ASN A 216 16.62 11.45 -4.60
N LEU A 217 16.67 11.12 -5.89
CA LEU A 217 15.75 11.69 -6.87
C LEU A 217 14.30 11.32 -6.57
N ILE A 218 14.03 10.06 -6.20
CA ILE A 218 12.68 9.61 -5.81
C ILE A 218 12.24 10.33 -4.53
N ARG A 219 13.10 10.36 -3.53
CA ARG A 219 12.84 11.00 -2.23
C ARG A 219 12.55 12.50 -2.39
N LYS A 220 13.38 13.20 -3.13
CA LYS A 220 13.22 14.64 -3.40
C LYS A 220 11.91 14.97 -4.11
N ARG A 221 11.46 14.12 -5.03
CA ARG A 221 10.21 14.33 -5.78
C ARG A 221 8.99 14.48 -4.86
N ILE A 222 9.01 13.81 -3.73
CA ILE A 222 7.89 13.76 -2.77
C ILE A 222 8.13 14.60 -1.52
N GLY A 223 9.26 15.32 -1.44
CA GLY A 223 9.61 16.16 -0.29
C GLY A 223 10.18 15.41 0.91
N VAL A 224 10.64 14.17 0.73
CA VAL A 224 11.40 13.44 1.73
C VAL A 224 12.87 13.81 1.61
N THR A 225 13.56 13.96 2.73
CA THR A 225 14.99 14.33 2.77
C THR A 225 15.88 13.26 2.14
N ASN A 226 17.06 13.67 1.69
CA ASN A 226 18.10 12.73 1.28
C ASN A 226 18.42 11.74 2.40
N LEU A 227 18.93 10.58 2.03
CA LEU A 227 19.41 9.59 3.01
C LEU A 227 20.54 10.18 3.86
N PRO A 228 20.52 9.98 5.19
CA PRO A 228 21.59 10.40 6.08
C PRO A 228 22.93 9.74 5.75
N SER A 229 24.03 10.43 6.02
CA SER A 229 25.38 9.98 5.69
C SER A 229 25.77 8.66 6.36
N ASP A 230 25.32 8.42 7.58
CA ASP A 230 25.57 7.17 8.30
C ASP A 230 24.86 5.96 7.66
N ILE A 231 23.74 6.18 6.98
CA ILE A 231 23.07 5.15 6.18
C ILE A 231 23.81 4.97 4.85
N VAL A 232 24.21 6.05 4.21
CA VAL A 232 24.89 6.02 2.90
C VAL A 232 26.26 5.32 3.00
N ASN A 233 26.98 5.54 4.11
CA ASN A 233 28.35 5.03 4.32
C ASN A 233 28.38 3.61 4.89
N ASP A 234 27.26 3.05 5.30
CA ASP A 234 27.14 1.69 5.82
C ASP A 234 26.44 0.80 4.77
N PRO A 235 27.14 -0.18 4.16
CA PRO A 235 26.57 -1.04 3.13
C PRO A 235 25.35 -1.84 3.58
N VAL A 236 25.27 -2.22 4.85
CA VAL A 236 24.12 -2.98 5.39
C VAL A 236 22.92 -2.06 5.51
N LYS A 237 23.10 -0.90 6.13
CA LYS A 237 22.02 0.09 6.26
C LYS A 237 21.55 0.62 4.92
N PHE A 238 22.44 0.83 3.97
CA PHE A 238 22.06 1.29 2.62
C PHE A 238 21.24 0.23 1.89
N ARG A 239 21.61 -1.05 2.01
CA ARG A 239 20.83 -2.16 1.45
C ARG A 239 19.41 -2.19 2.01
N GLU A 240 19.27 -2.02 3.31
CA GLU A 240 17.94 -1.91 3.94
C GLU A 240 17.19 -0.67 3.47
N ALA A 241 17.87 0.45 3.31
CA ALA A 241 17.26 1.70 2.86
C ALA A 241 16.70 1.58 1.43
N TYR A 242 17.45 1.05 0.46
CA TYR A 242 16.91 0.92 -0.91
C TYR A 242 15.78 -0.12 -0.97
N ARG A 243 15.86 -1.20 -0.19
CA ARG A 243 14.79 -2.21 -0.10
C ARG A 243 13.51 -1.63 0.51
N ARG A 244 13.65 -0.76 1.51
CA ARG A 244 12.54 -0.02 2.12
C ARG A 244 11.96 0.98 1.13
N GLU A 245 12.80 1.81 0.50
CA GLU A 245 12.38 2.80 -0.48
C GLU A 245 11.59 2.15 -1.62
N ARG A 246 12.07 1.00 -2.13
CA ARG A 246 11.37 0.21 -3.14
C ARG A 246 10.01 -0.29 -2.65
N GLY A 247 9.96 -0.82 -1.43
CA GLY A 247 8.73 -1.32 -0.83
C GLY A 247 7.67 -0.22 -0.63
N VAL A 248 8.10 0.98 -0.26
CA VAL A 248 7.23 2.14 -0.05
C VAL A 248 6.78 2.75 -1.38
N GLU A 249 7.70 3.00 -2.29
CA GLU A 249 7.41 3.62 -3.59
C GLU A 249 6.49 2.76 -4.45
N LEU A 250 6.76 1.44 -4.50
CA LEU A 250 6.01 0.48 -5.30
C LEU A 250 4.93 -0.26 -4.49
N MET A 251 4.54 0.26 -3.31
CA MET A 251 3.49 -0.35 -2.51
C MET A 251 2.20 -0.48 -3.31
N PHE A 252 1.54 -1.63 -3.21
CA PHE A 252 0.35 -2.05 -3.97
C PHE A 252 0.56 -2.27 -5.49
N GLU A 253 1.80 -2.18 -6.00
CA GLU A 253 2.12 -2.43 -7.41
C GLU A 253 2.64 -3.86 -7.65
N HIS A 254 2.36 -4.78 -6.75
CA HIS A 254 2.69 -6.22 -6.81
C HIS A 254 4.20 -6.57 -6.78
N HIS A 255 5.09 -5.61 -6.52
CA HIS A 255 6.53 -5.85 -6.52
C HIS A 255 7.01 -6.58 -5.26
N ARG A 256 6.51 -6.23 -4.07
CA ARG A 256 7.03 -6.68 -2.78
C ARG A 256 7.16 -8.20 -2.65
N TRP A 257 6.16 -8.95 -3.14
CA TRP A 257 6.18 -10.41 -3.11
C TRP A 257 7.37 -10.98 -3.87
N TRP A 258 7.63 -10.46 -5.06
CA TRP A 258 8.73 -10.91 -5.92
C TRP A 258 10.07 -10.42 -5.40
N ASP A 259 10.15 -9.22 -4.89
CA ASP A 259 11.36 -8.64 -4.29
C ASP A 259 11.85 -9.47 -3.09
N LEU A 260 10.98 -9.82 -2.17
CA LEU A 260 11.33 -10.65 -1.02
C LEU A 260 11.82 -12.04 -1.44
N ARG A 261 11.27 -12.59 -2.53
CA ARG A 261 11.70 -13.87 -3.08
C ARG A 261 13.06 -13.78 -3.78
N ARG A 262 13.26 -12.82 -4.67
CA ARG A 262 14.53 -12.67 -5.39
C ARG A 262 15.69 -12.25 -4.48
N TRP A 263 15.41 -11.51 -3.40
CA TRP A 263 16.40 -11.20 -2.37
C TRP A 263 16.65 -12.36 -1.41
N MET A 264 15.89 -13.42 -1.48
CA MET A 264 15.98 -14.60 -0.60
C MET A 264 15.83 -14.26 0.89
N ILE A 265 15.01 -13.26 1.24
CA ILE A 265 14.79 -12.79 2.62
C ILE A 265 13.36 -13.03 3.13
N MET A 266 12.52 -13.73 2.37
CA MET A 266 11.13 -13.94 2.76
C MET A 266 11.02 -14.76 4.07
N HIS A 267 11.92 -15.71 4.29
CA HIS A 267 11.99 -16.50 5.52
C HIS A 267 12.46 -15.70 6.73
N GLU A 268 13.22 -14.63 6.51
CA GLU A 268 13.64 -13.69 7.57
C GLU A 268 12.49 -12.74 7.93
N VAL A 269 11.84 -12.18 6.89
CA VAL A 269 10.72 -11.24 7.04
C VAL A 269 9.49 -11.92 7.65
N PHE A 270 9.19 -13.15 7.24
CA PHE A 270 8.05 -13.92 7.75
C PHE A 270 8.48 -15.10 8.64
N LYS A 271 9.48 -14.86 9.48
CA LYS A 271 9.91 -15.83 10.47
C LYS A 271 8.76 -16.14 11.42
N ALA A 272 8.39 -17.39 11.52
CA ALA A 272 7.26 -17.81 12.33
C ALA A 272 7.57 -17.76 13.85
N PRO A 273 6.63 -17.35 14.68
CA PRO A 273 5.36 -16.72 14.33
C PRO A 273 5.57 -15.26 13.91
N PHE A 274 5.06 -14.87 12.74
CA PHE A 274 5.06 -13.48 12.30
C PHE A 274 3.65 -12.90 12.46
N PRO A 275 3.36 -12.19 13.54
CA PRO A 275 2.07 -11.58 13.72
C PRO A 275 1.88 -10.42 12.75
N LEU A 276 0.82 -10.47 11.97
CA LEU A 276 0.33 -9.29 11.31
C LEU A 276 -0.32 -8.38 12.35
N LYS A 277 -0.06 -7.07 12.25
CA LYS A 277 -0.62 -6.10 13.16
C LYS A 277 -1.61 -5.20 12.45
N GLY A 278 -2.63 -4.79 13.18
CA GLY A 278 -3.61 -3.80 12.80
C GLY A 278 -3.73 -2.71 13.85
N VAL A 279 -4.59 -1.73 13.57
CA VAL A 279 -4.94 -0.67 14.50
C VAL A 279 -6.46 -0.54 14.57
N ARG A 280 -7.01 -0.51 15.77
CA ARG A 280 -8.39 -0.12 16.03
C ARG A 280 -8.46 1.37 16.29
N PHE A 281 -9.45 2.00 15.73
CA PHE A 281 -9.72 3.42 15.84
C PHE A 281 -10.93 3.61 16.73
N HIS A 282 -10.71 3.97 17.99
CA HIS A 282 -11.78 4.25 18.95
C HIS A 282 -12.19 5.71 18.85
N PRO A 283 -13.45 6.02 18.52
CA PRO A 283 -13.90 7.39 18.33
C PRO A 283 -13.91 8.15 19.67
N VAL A 284 -13.44 9.40 19.67
CA VAL A 284 -13.52 10.33 20.78
C VAL A 284 -14.52 11.43 20.43
N GLY A 285 -15.51 11.61 21.30
CA GLY A 285 -16.62 12.53 21.07
C GLY A 285 -17.78 11.91 20.29
N SER A 286 -18.78 12.72 20.01
CA SER A 286 -19.98 12.30 19.28
C SER A 286 -19.73 12.25 17.78
N TYR A 287 -20.42 11.35 17.09
CA TYR A 287 -20.43 11.26 15.63
C TYR A 287 -21.82 10.87 15.13
N GLY A 288 -22.10 11.21 13.87
CA GLY A 288 -23.32 10.80 13.18
C GLY A 288 -23.06 9.55 12.35
N ASP A 289 -23.96 8.58 12.43
CA ASP A 289 -23.81 7.27 11.76
C ASP A 289 -25.10 6.81 11.06
N LYS A 290 -25.96 7.75 10.72
CA LYS A 290 -27.22 7.49 10.02
C LYS A 290 -27.21 8.15 8.64
N ALA A 291 -27.91 7.54 7.70
CA ALA A 291 -28.09 8.11 6.37
C ALA A 291 -28.60 9.56 6.46
N GLY A 292 -27.92 10.47 5.77
CA GLY A 292 -28.21 11.91 5.81
C GLY A 292 -27.58 12.68 6.98
N ASN A 293 -26.92 11.99 7.93
CA ASN A 293 -26.20 12.63 9.01
C ASN A 293 -24.93 11.85 9.36
N TYR A 294 -23.99 11.81 8.42
CA TYR A 294 -22.68 11.18 8.65
C TYR A 294 -21.67 12.25 9.05
N THR A 295 -21.25 12.23 10.31
CA THR A 295 -20.22 13.12 10.83
C THR A 295 -19.10 12.30 11.47
N ARG A 296 -17.86 12.78 11.33
CA ARG A 296 -16.71 12.11 11.95
C ARG A 296 -16.60 12.50 13.43
N PRO A 297 -15.98 11.62 14.26
CA PRO A 297 -15.57 11.99 15.62
C PRO A 297 -14.58 13.16 15.62
N ALA A 298 -14.44 13.83 16.73
CA ALA A 298 -13.47 14.92 16.90
C ALA A 298 -12.04 14.42 16.74
N SER A 299 -11.72 13.26 17.34
CA SER A 299 -10.43 12.57 17.25
C SER A 299 -10.62 11.08 17.45
N PHE A 300 -9.50 10.35 17.45
CA PHE A 300 -9.47 8.92 17.70
C PHE A 300 -8.41 8.59 18.74
N MET A 301 -8.70 7.57 19.55
CA MET A 301 -7.70 6.82 20.29
C MET A 301 -7.32 5.57 19.48
N TYR A 302 -6.05 5.34 19.32
CA TYR A 302 -5.51 4.24 18.52
C TYR A 302 -5.11 3.08 19.43
N GLU A 303 -5.45 1.86 19.03
CA GLU A 303 -5.08 0.62 19.72
C GLU A 303 -4.40 -0.33 18.74
N GLU A 304 -3.13 -0.64 18.95
CA GLU A 304 -2.48 -1.72 18.19
C GLU A 304 -3.03 -3.08 18.64
N PHE A 305 -3.20 -3.99 17.69
CA PHE A 305 -3.57 -5.36 17.98
C PHE A 305 -2.90 -6.34 17.03
N GLU A 306 -2.74 -7.58 17.46
CA GLU A 306 -2.28 -8.66 16.61
C GLU A 306 -3.46 -9.31 15.89
N MET A 307 -3.32 -9.47 14.57
CA MET A 307 -4.32 -10.13 13.74
C MET A 307 -4.19 -11.65 13.94
N THR A 308 -5.21 -12.27 14.49
CA THR A 308 -5.17 -13.69 14.85
C THR A 308 -5.63 -14.62 13.74
N LYS A 309 -6.46 -14.10 12.82
CA LYS A 309 -7.03 -14.88 11.71
C LYS A 309 -6.10 -14.99 10.51
N GLU A 310 -5.06 -14.14 10.44
CA GLU A 310 -4.13 -14.11 9.33
C GLU A 310 -2.68 -14.21 9.82
N VAL A 311 -2.14 -15.42 9.77
CA VAL A 311 -0.75 -15.68 10.13
C VAL A 311 0.08 -15.88 8.88
N ARG A 312 1.18 -15.15 8.76
CA ARG A 312 2.18 -15.35 7.71
C ARG A 312 3.27 -16.28 8.23
N ASN A 313 3.57 -17.29 7.44
CA ASN A 313 4.61 -18.27 7.75
C ASN A 313 5.35 -18.64 6.47
N PHE A 314 6.65 -18.47 6.49
CA PHE A 314 7.53 -18.89 5.41
C PHE A 314 8.67 -19.74 5.99
N SER A 315 8.32 -20.90 6.53
CA SER A 315 9.28 -21.79 7.24
C SER A 315 10.02 -22.75 6.32
N ASN A 316 9.51 -23.01 5.12
CA ASN A 316 10.11 -23.97 4.20
C ASN A 316 10.79 -23.29 3.00
N MET A 317 12.08 -23.50 2.85
CA MET A 317 12.89 -22.90 1.78
C MET A 317 12.42 -23.29 0.37
N ARG A 318 11.77 -24.46 0.20
CA ARG A 318 11.17 -24.84 -1.11
C ARG A 318 10.15 -23.82 -1.61
N ASN A 319 9.52 -23.06 -0.71
CA ASN A 319 8.51 -22.06 -1.05
C ASN A 319 9.06 -20.85 -1.81
N TYR A 320 10.39 -20.71 -1.96
CA TYR A 320 10.97 -19.72 -2.87
C TYR A 320 10.67 -20.03 -4.34
N TRP A 321 10.49 -21.30 -4.66
CA TRP A 321 10.09 -21.75 -5.99
C TRP A 321 8.65 -22.28 -5.95
N TYR A 322 7.94 -22.10 -7.04
CA TYR A 322 6.65 -22.76 -7.21
C TYR A 322 6.87 -24.19 -7.73
N PRO A 323 6.02 -25.15 -7.36
CA PRO A 323 6.07 -26.46 -7.99
C PRO A 323 5.75 -26.31 -9.48
N LEU A 324 6.45 -27.08 -10.31
CA LEU A 324 6.04 -27.28 -11.69
C LEU A 324 4.78 -28.15 -11.72
N PRO A 325 3.82 -27.89 -12.64
CA PRO A 325 2.68 -28.75 -12.78
C PRO A 325 3.09 -30.20 -13.00
N GLN A 326 2.57 -31.13 -12.25
CA GLN A 326 2.99 -32.55 -12.33
C GLN A 326 2.81 -33.11 -13.74
N HIS A 327 1.73 -32.76 -14.42
CA HIS A 327 1.49 -33.13 -15.81
C HIS A 327 2.67 -32.77 -16.74
N ASP A 328 3.26 -31.57 -16.56
CA ASP A 328 4.38 -31.12 -17.41
C ASP A 328 5.67 -31.87 -17.07
N VAL A 329 5.89 -32.17 -15.78
CA VAL A 329 7.03 -32.98 -15.32
C VAL A 329 6.95 -34.40 -15.88
N ASP A 330 5.75 -34.98 -15.89
CA ASP A 330 5.54 -36.34 -16.41
C ASP A 330 5.64 -36.40 -17.96
N ALA A 331 5.19 -35.34 -18.64
CA ALA A 331 5.20 -35.29 -20.12
C ALA A 331 6.55 -34.97 -20.71
N LEU A 332 7.42 -34.26 -20.02
CA LEU A 332 8.68 -33.75 -20.52
C LEU A 332 9.88 -34.52 -19.94
N ARG A 333 10.46 -35.43 -20.72
CA ARG A 333 11.50 -36.37 -20.28
C ARG A 333 12.67 -35.78 -19.49
N ASN A 334 13.04 -34.52 -19.76
CA ASN A 334 14.18 -33.84 -19.14
C ASN A 334 13.76 -32.80 -18.08
N LEU A 335 12.46 -32.60 -17.86
CA LEU A 335 11.96 -31.68 -16.87
C LEU A 335 11.99 -32.35 -15.50
N LYS A 336 12.68 -31.73 -14.56
CA LYS A 336 12.70 -32.17 -13.16
C LYS A 336 11.93 -31.16 -12.31
N GLN A 337 11.25 -31.67 -11.31
CA GLN A 337 10.57 -30.84 -10.33
C GLN A 337 11.56 -29.93 -9.60
N ASN A 338 11.08 -28.75 -9.18
CA ASN A 338 11.87 -27.84 -8.36
C ASN A 338 12.28 -28.49 -7.02
N PRO A 339 13.44 -28.11 -6.45
CA PRO A 339 13.95 -28.72 -5.23
C PRO A 339 12.94 -28.68 -4.07
N GLY A 340 12.69 -29.83 -3.48
CA GLY A 340 11.82 -29.96 -2.32
C GLY A 340 10.32 -30.15 -2.61
N TRP A 341 9.96 -30.20 -3.91
CA TRP A 341 8.60 -30.49 -4.36
C TRP A 341 8.47 -31.90 -4.91
#